data_40627a3f54bf669e28519eb206cce090
#
_entry.id   40627a3f54bf669e28519eb206cce090
#
_cell.length_a   1.000
_cell.length_b   1.000
_cell.length_c   1.000
_cell.angle_alpha   90.00
_cell.angle_beta   90.00
_cell.angle_gamma   90.00
#
_symmetry.space_group_name_H-M   'P 1'
#
loop_
_entity.id
_entity.type
_entity.pdbx_description
1 polymer ?
#
loop_
_entity_poly.entity_id
_entity_poly.type
_entity_poly.pdbx_seq_one_letter_code
_entity_poly.pdbx_strand_id
1 'polypeptide(L)'
;HGVRLRADEVSTRMWREAGAILLEKHQERPFDYLAIGGHGEIVEEIGRNLHPYLDRVDRATFHAGPQSLSFPALRVELASRADEVSRRRESALAERVCDTARSDGLGVLGLTPVLTASNSQAIDTLVVAGEFGRPGSICNSCGFLARSGNRCPVCGSTMFQVDDIVAAAMEATVAAGGRTHQI
;
A
#
# COMPACT_ATOMS: atom_id res chain seq x y z
N HIS A 1 -49.02 2.98 -5.06
CA HIS A 1 -48.00 1.93 -5.29
C HIS A 1 -47.13 2.19 -6.54
N GLY A 2 -47.70 2.69 -7.69
CA GLY A 2 -46.97 2.84 -8.93
C GLY A 2 -45.88 3.94 -8.96
N VAL A 3 -45.97 4.97 -8.11
CA VAL A 3 -45.00 6.09 -8.08
C VAL A 3 -43.71 5.69 -7.32
N ARG A 4 -43.80 4.92 -6.25
CA ARG A 4 -42.62 4.40 -5.53
C ARG A 4 -41.84 3.38 -6.35
N LEU A 5 -42.49 2.44 -7.01
CA LEU A 5 -41.84 1.47 -7.91
C LEU A 5 -41.04 2.14 -9.04
N ARG A 6 -41.59 3.22 -9.64
CA ARG A 6 -40.86 3.98 -10.67
C ARG A 6 -39.66 4.76 -10.11
N ALA A 7 -39.75 5.28 -8.90
CA ALA A 7 -38.60 5.94 -8.24
C ALA A 7 -37.48 4.96 -7.95
N ASP A 8 -37.79 3.77 -7.45
CA ASP A 8 -36.83 2.72 -7.15
C ASP A 8 -36.13 2.18 -8.41
N GLU A 9 -36.88 2.02 -9.51
CA GLU A 9 -36.32 1.62 -10.81
C GLU A 9 -35.35 2.67 -11.37
N VAL A 10 -35.71 3.96 -11.27
CA VAL A 10 -34.87 5.08 -11.73
C VAL A 10 -33.58 5.15 -10.89
N SER A 11 -33.69 5.02 -9.57
CA SER A 11 -32.53 5.02 -8.67
C SER A 11 -31.59 3.84 -8.98
N THR A 12 -32.11 2.64 -9.13
CA THR A 12 -31.31 1.44 -9.43
C THR A 12 -30.57 1.58 -10.77
N ARG A 13 -31.23 2.13 -11.77
CA ARG A 13 -30.61 2.40 -13.08
C ARG A 13 -29.46 3.41 -12.95
N MET A 14 -29.67 4.51 -12.23
CA MET A 14 -28.65 5.53 -12.01
C MET A 14 -27.44 4.96 -11.27
N TRP A 15 -27.64 4.11 -10.25
CA TRP A 15 -26.53 3.49 -9.52
C TRP A 15 -25.75 2.48 -10.37
N ARG A 16 -26.41 1.74 -11.26
CA ARG A 16 -25.71 0.85 -12.21
C ARG A 16 -24.89 1.65 -13.22
N GLU A 17 -25.40 2.75 -13.73
CA GLU A 17 -24.67 3.65 -14.63
C GLU A 17 -23.45 4.25 -13.91
N ALA A 18 -23.60 4.71 -12.67
CA ALA A 18 -22.50 5.21 -11.85
C ALA A 18 -21.43 4.11 -11.59
N GLY A 19 -21.88 2.88 -11.29
CA GLY A 19 -20.98 1.74 -11.11
C GLY A 19 -20.20 1.38 -12.38
N ALA A 20 -20.83 1.48 -13.55
CA ALA A 20 -20.16 1.26 -14.83
C ALA A 20 -19.09 2.33 -15.12
N ILE A 21 -19.40 3.61 -14.85
CA ILE A 21 -18.45 4.72 -14.97
C ILE A 21 -17.27 4.52 -14.03
N LEU A 22 -17.51 4.12 -12.77
CA LEU A 22 -16.45 3.85 -11.81
C LEU A 22 -15.54 2.71 -12.26
N LEU A 23 -16.10 1.65 -12.84
CA LEU A 23 -15.32 0.54 -13.39
C LEU A 23 -14.46 1.00 -14.57
N GLU A 24 -15.02 1.77 -15.50
CA GLU A 24 -14.29 2.35 -16.63
C GLU A 24 -13.11 3.20 -16.14
N LYS A 25 -13.36 4.10 -15.17
CA LYS A 25 -12.31 4.94 -14.57
C LYS A 25 -11.23 4.13 -13.84
N HIS A 26 -11.61 3.06 -13.16
CA HIS A 26 -10.65 2.15 -12.53
C HIS A 26 -9.80 1.39 -13.56
N GLN A 27 -10.36 1.03 -14.71
CA GLN A 27 -9.63 0.39 -15.81
C GLN A 27 -8.65 1.36 -16.50
N GLU A 28 -9.08 2.62 -16.71
CA GLU A 28 -8.22 3.67 -17.29
C GLU A 28 -7.07 4.05 -16.33
N ARG A 29 -7.39 4.24 -15.06
CA ARG A 29 -6.45 4.61 -14.01
C ARG A 29 -6.84 3.91 -12.71
N PRO A 30 -6.17 2.80 -12.38
CA PRO A 30 -6.46 2.06 -11.16
C PRO A 30 -6.36 2.94 -9.90
N PHE A 31 -7.35 2.81 -9.04
CA PHE A 31 -7.38 3.43 -7.72
C PHE A 31 -7.56 2.35 -6.66
N ASP A 32 -6.93 2.54 -5.51
CA ASP A 32 -6.92 1.57 -4.40
C ASP A 32 -7.97 1.89 -3.33
N TYR A 33 -8.60 3.06 -3.44
CA TYR A 33 -9.53 3.57 -2.44
C TYR A 33 -10.75 4.21 -3.08
N LEU A 34 -11.95 3.84 -2.59
CA LEU A 34 -13.23 4.39 -3.01
C LEU A 34 -14.00 4.94 -1.80
N ALA A 35 -14.25 6.24 -1.79
CA ALA A 35 -15.09 6.86 -0.77
C ALA A 35 -16.50 7.08 -1.32
N ILE A 36 -17.51 6.61 -0.57
CA ILE A 36 -18.92 6.77 -0.93
C ILE A 36 -19.60 7.64 0.14
N GLY A 37 -20.06 8.81 -0.28
CA GLY A 37 -20.77 9.76 0.60
C GLY A 37 -22.24 9.85 0.31
N GLY A 38 -23.06 9.93 1.36
CA GLY A 38 -24.51 10.10 1.24
C GLY A 38 -25.26 9.74 2.53
N HIS A 39 -26.58 9.65 2.45
CA HIS A 39 -27.40 9.07 3.51
C HIS A 39 -27.20 7.54 3.53
N GLY A 40 -27.31 6.92 4.73
CA GLY A 40 -26.98 5.51 4.94
C GLY A 40 -27.60 4.55 3.93
N GLU A 41 -28.91 4.67 3.67
CA GLU A 41 -29.62 3.82 2.70
C GLU A 41 -29.05 3.94 1.28
N ILE A 42 -28.68 5.17 0.85
CA ILE A 42 -28.08 5.44 -0.47
C ILE A 42 -26.70 4.82 -0.58
N VAL A 43 -25.90 4.95 0.46
CA VAL A 43 -24.54 4.39 0.51
C VAL A 43 -24.57 2.86 0.37
N GLU A 44 -25.49 2.19 1.07
CA GLU A 44 -25.68 0.75 0.96
C GLU A 44 -26.17 0.34 -0.44
N GLU A 45 -27.08 1.10 -1.02
CA GLU A 45 -27.63 0.82 -2.34
C GLU A 45 -26.57 0.99 -3.44
N ILE A 46 -25.75 2.03 -3.37
CA ILE A 46 -24.60 2.21 -4.27
C ILE A 46 -23.65 1.00 -4.11
N GLY A 47 -23.31 0.62 -2.87
CA GLY A 47 -22.43 -0.51 -2.60
C GLY A 47 -22.88 -1.82 -3.25
N ARG A 48 -24.19 -2.08 -3.25
CA ARG A 48 -24.78 -3.28 -3.86
C ARG A 48 -24.77 -3.26 -5.41
N ASN A 49 -24.69 -2.09 -6.01
CA ASN A 49 -24.68 -1.91 -7.47
C ASN A 49 -23.28 -1.69 -8.06
N LEU A 50 -22.22 -1.76 -7.25
CA LEU A 50 -20.85 -1.72 -7.75
C LEU A 50 -20.48 -3.03 -8.45
N HIS A 51 -19.62 -2.93 -9.46
CA HIS A 51 -19.13 -4.09 -10.17
C HIS A 51 -18.21 -4.94 -9.25
N PRO A 52 -18.29 -6.29 -9.27
CA PRO A 52 -17.46 -7.17 -8.41
C PRO A 52 -15.95 -6.94 -8.53
N TYR A 53 -15.44 -6.46 -9.66
CA TYR A 53 -14.02 -6.06 -9.79
C TYR A 53 -13.60 -4.98 -8.80
N LEU A 54 -14.55 -4.13 -8.37
CA LEU A 54 -14.31 -3.08 -7.38
C LEU A 54 -14.39 -3.60 -5.92
N ASP A 55 -14.68 -4.89 -5.70
CA ASP A 55 -14.72 -5.48 -4.35
C ASP A 55 -13.35 -5.55 -3.69
N ARG A 56 -12.28 -5.51 -4.48
CA ARG A 56 -10.88 -5.46 -4.01
C ARG A 56 -10.41 -4.06 -3.65
N VAL A 57 -11.17 -3.04 -4.01
CA VAL A 57 -10.87 -1.65 -3.68
C VAL A 57 -11.34 -1.38 -2.25
N ASP A 58 -10.47 -0.81 -1.43
CA ASP A 58 -10.86 -0.40 -0.08
C ASP A 58 -11.94 0.66 -0.12
N ARG A 59 -12.99 0.47 0.68
CA ARG A 59 -14.15 1.36 0.72
C ARG A 59 -14.25 2.05 2.05
N ALA A 60 -14.51 3.35 2.01
CA ALA A 60 -15.03 4.08 3.17
C ALA A 60 -16.35 4.73 2.82
N THR A 61 -17.20 4.80 3.81
CA THR A 61 -18.48 5.49 3.74
C THR A 61 -18.48 6.68 4.68
N PHE A 62 -19.12 7.76 4.27
CA PHE A 62 -19.32 8.93 5.12
C PHE A 62 -20.70 9.53 4.92
N HIS A 63 -21.24 10.08 6.00
CA HIS A 63 -22.53 10.74 5.96
C HIS A 63 -22.37 12.16 5.44
N ALA A 64 -22.96 12.44 4.28
CA ALA A 64 -22.97 13.77 3.68
C ALA A 64 -24.38 14.10 3.21
N GLY A 65 -24.92 15.23 3.66
CA GLY A 65 -26.12 15.82 3.07
C GLY A 65 -25.79 16.55 1.77
N PRO A 66 -26.71 16.62 0.81
CA PRO A 66 -26.47 17.24 -0.52
C PRO A 66 -26.05 18.71 -0.46
N GLN A 67 -26.30 19.40 0.66
CA GLN A 67 -26.02 20.82 0.86
C GLN A 67 -24.91 21.09 1.89
N SER A 68 -24.32 20.06 2.50
CA SER A 68 -23.45 20.23 3.67
C SER A 68 -21.96 20.21 3.39
N LEU A 69 -21.53 19.84 2.18
CA LEU A 69 -20.11 19.72 1.85
C LEU A 69 -19.76 20.62 0.64
N SER A 70 -19.04 21.70 0.94
CA SER A 70 -18.29 22.39 -0.13
C SER A 70 -17.17 21.47 -0.66
N PHE A 71 -16.75 21.65 -1.90
CA PHE A 71 -15.70 20.86 -2.52
C PHE A 71 -14.36 20.86 -1.69
N PRO A 72 -13.94 21.99 -1.07
CA PRO A 72 -12.79 21.99 -0.17
C PRO A 72 -12.99 21.12 1.09
N ALA A 73 -14.16 21.17 1.72
CA ALA A 73 -14.46 20.35 2.89
C ALA A 73 -14.47 18.86 2.56
N LEU A 74 -15.03 18.50 1.39
CA LEU A 74 -15.00 17.12 0.89
C LEU A 74 -13.56 16.62 0.68
N ARG A 75 -12.68 17.45 0.11
CA ARG A 75 -11.27 17.08 -0.07
C ARG A 75 -10.56 16.79 1.24
N VAL A 76 -10.79 17.58 2.27
CA VAL A 76 -10.19 17.38 3.61
C VAL A 76 -10.69 16.07 4.22
N GLU A 77 -12.00 15.81 4.18
CA GLU A 77 -12.58 14.56 4.68
C GLU A 77 -12.02 13.33 3.94
N LEU A 78 -11.94 13.39 2.60
CA LEU A 78 -11.38 12.32 1.78
C LEU A 78 -9.90 12.09 2.06
N ALA A 79 -9.10 13.13 2.23
CA ALA A 79 -7.69 13.00 2.58
C ALA A 79 -7.51 12.30 3.93
N SER A 80 -8.25 12.72 4.97
CA SER A 80 -8.21 12.07 6.28
C SER A 80 -8.57 10.58 6.23
N ARG A 81 -9.57 10.21 5.42
CA ARG A 81 -9.97 8.80 5.24
C ARG A 81 -8.94 8.00 4.45
N ALA A 82 -8.33 8.59 3.44
CA ALA A 82 -7.25 7.95 2.68
C ALA A 82 -6.04 7.66 3.58
N ASP A 83 -5.65 8.61 4.44
CA ASP A 83 -4.57 8.44 5.42
C ASP A 83 -4.89 7.30 6.43
N GLU A 84 -6.13 7.19 6.87
CA GLU A 84 -6.56 6.11 7.76
C GLU A 84 -6.43 4.73 7.09
N VAL A 85 -6.85 4.61 5.83
CA VAL A 85 -6.72 3.37 5.05
C VAL A 85 -5.26 3.04 4.80
N SER A 86 -4.43 4.03 4.45
CA SER A 86 -2.98 3.84 4.26
C SER A 86 -2.36 3.25 5.53
N ARG A 87 -2.59 3.88 6.69
CA ARG A 87 -2.08 3.38 7.97
C ARG A 87 -2.54 1.97 8.30
N ARG A 88 -3.79 1.61 8.02
CA ARG A 88 -4.30 0.25 8.23
C ARG A 88 -3.59 -0.77 7.33
N ARG A 89 -3.35 -0.43 6.07
CA ARG A 89 -2.60 -1.28 5.12
C ARG A 89 -1.15 -1.47 5.56
N GLU A 90 -0.50 -0.40 5.97
CA GLU A 90 0.87 -0.40 6.49
C GLU A 90 0.99 -1.28 7.73
N SER A 91 0.07 -1.11 8.71
CA SER A 91 0.01 -1.96 9.91
C SER A 91 -0.21 -3.43 9.56
N ALA A 92 -1.17 -3.73 8.67
CA ALA A 92 -1.44 -5.10 8.25
C ALA A 92 -0.25 -5.73 7.49
N LEU A 93 0.50 -4.93 6.73
CA LEU A 93 1.72 -5.39 6.07
C LEU A 93 2.81 -5.71 7.09
N ALA A 94 3.05 -4.81 8.07
CA ALA A 94 4.01 -5.03 9.13
C ALA A 94 3.68 -6.29 9.96
N GLU A 95 2.42 -6.45 10.35
CA GLU A 95 1.95 -7.64 11.09
C GLU A 95 2.22 -8.93 10.30
N ARG A 96 1.87 -8.97 9.02
CA ARG A 96 2.15 -10.16 8.17
C ARG A 96 3.63 -10.49 8.09
N VAL A 97 4.50 -9.51 7.93
CA VAL A 97 5.96 -9.72 7.90
C VAL A 97 6.44 -10.27 9.24
N CYS A 98 5.98 -9.69 10.36
CA CYS A 98 6.32 -10.16 11.70
C CYS A 98 5.83 -11.58 11.97
N ASP A 99 4.61 -11.92 11.57
CA ASP A 99 4.03 -13.25 11.77
C ASP A 99 4.74 -14.30 10.92
N THR A 100 5.08 -13.97 9.66
CA THR A 100 5.85 -14.85 8.79
C THR A 100 7.25 -15.13 9.35
N ALA A 101 7.89 -14.11 9.95
CA ALA A 101 9.19 -14.27 10.57
C ALA A 101 9.18 -15.08 11.89
N ARG A 102 8.05 -15.02 12.63
CA ARG A 102 7.88 -15.80 13.89
C ARG A 102 7.50 -17.25 13.67
N SER A 103 6.89 -17.57 12.54
CA SER A 103 6.39 -18.92 12.22
C SER A 103 7.39 -19.79 11.45
N ASP A 104 8.70 -19.50 11.52
CA ASP A 104 9.76 -20.13 10.71
C ASP A 104 9.44 -20.12 9.19
N GLY A 105 8.68 -19.11 8.76
CA GLY A 105 8.37 -18.86 7.36
C GLY A 105 9.51 -18.17 6.60
N LEU A 106 9.21 -17.67 5.41
CA LEU A 106 10.18 -16.94 4.57
C LEU A 106 10.41 -15.48 5.02
N GLY A 107 10.03 -15.11 6.23
CA GLY A 107 10.23 -13.77 6.78
C GLY A 107 11.49 -13.68 7.63
N VAL A 108 12.18 -12.54 7.54
CA VAL A 108 13.32 -12.20 8.40
C VAL A 108 13.14 -10.81 9.01
N LEU A 109 13.60 -10.63 10.26
CA LEU A 109 13.51 -9.37 10.98
C LEU A 109 14.89 -8.88 11.41
N GLY A 110 15.07 -7.57 11.36
CA GLY A 110 16.28 -6.88 11.80
C GLY A 110 17.32 -6.76 10.69
N LEU A 111 18.24 -5.80 10.88
CA LEU A 111 19.15 -5.36 9.82
C LEU A 111 20.05 -6.48 9.29
N THR A 112 20.68 -7.26 10.17
CA THR A 112 21.65 -8.29 9.73
C THR A 112 21.00 -9.40 8.89
N PRO A 113 19.87 -10.03 9.29
CA PRO A 113 19.18 -11.01 8.46
C PRO A 113 18.69 -10.43 7.15
N VAL A 114 18.19 -9.18 7.16
CA VAL A 114 17.74 -8.49 5.94
C VAL A 114 18.89 -8.27 4.97
N LEU A 115 20.06 -7.80 5.43
CA LEU A 115 21.24 -7.65 4.56
C LEU A 115 21.69 -9.00 3.98
N THR A 116 21.61 -10.08 4.77
CA THR A 116 21.91 -11.42 4.27
C THR A 116 20.95 -11.84 3.15
N ALA A 117 19.66 -11.64 3.34
CA ALA A 117 18.65 -11.93 2.32
C ALA A 117 18.80 -11.03 1.07
N SER A 118 19.15 -9.75 1.27
CA SER A 118 19.42 -8.81 0.18
C SER A 118 20.61 -9.24 -0.66
N ASN A 119 21.72 -9.63 -0.02
CA ASN A 119 22.90 -10.14 -0.70
C ASN A 119 22.64 -11.43 -1.49
N SER A 120 21.63 -12.20 -1.11
CA SER A 120 21.18 -13.40 -1.82
C SER A 120 20.09 -13.12 -2.86
N GLN A 121 19.69 -11.84 -3.03
CA GLN A 121 18.58 -11.43 -3.91
C GLN A 121 17.26 -12.17 -3.60
N ALA A 122 17.05 -12.51 -2.33
CA ALA A 122 15.94 -13.34 -1.88
C ALA A 122 14.75 -12.52 -1.30
N ILE A 123 14.76 -11.20 -1.45
CA ILE A 123 13.72 -10.33 -0.90
C ILE A 123 12.67 -10.03 -1.97
N ASP A 124 11.44 -10.55 -1.77
CA ASP A 124 10.27 -10.13 -2.55
C ASP A 124 9.70 -8.80 -2.06
N THR A 125 9.61 -8.64 -0.74
CA THR A 125 9.03 -7.44 -0.13
C THR A 125 9.88 -7.02 1.07
N LEU A 126 10.44 -5.81 1.01
CA LEU A 126 11.18 -5.17 2.10
C LEU A 126 10.31 -4.09 2.75
N VAL A 127 10.11 -4.20 4.06
CA VAL A 127 9.40 -3.20 4.86
C VAL A 127 10.38 -2.52 5.79
N VAL A 128 10.42 -1.20 5.74
CA VAL A 128 11.31 -0.35 6.55
C VAL A 128 10.45 0.59 7.41
N ALA A 129 10.72 0.62 8.71
CA ALA A 129 9.99 1.48 9.63
C ALA A 129 10.45 2.95 9.52
N GLY A 130 9.54 3.86 9.21
CA GLY A 130 9.74 5.30 9.23
C GLY A 130 11.07 5.75 8.61
N GLU A 131 11.80 6.58 9.37
CA GLU A 131 13.13 7.09 9.00
C GLU A 131 14.26 6.19 9.51
N PHE A 132 14.08 4.86 9.48
CA PHE A 132 15.09 3.93 9.95
C PHE A 132 16.25 3.86 8.96
N GLY A 133 17.31 4.60 9.24
CA GLY A 133 18.60 4.54 8.57
C GLY A 133 19.71 4.04 9.50
N ARG A 134 20.71 3.38 8.98
CA ARG A 134 21.88 2.90 9.74
C ARG A 134 23.14 2.92 8.88
N PRO A 135 24.29 3.30 9.45
CA PRO A 135 25.54 3.21 8.71
C PRO A 135 25.90 1.76 8.40
N GLY A 136 26.67 1.58 7.34
CA GLY A 136 27.14 0.29 6.90
C GLY A 136 28.25 0.37 5.87
N SER A 137 28.52 -0.74 5.19
CA SER A 137 29.58 -0.84 4.20
C SER A 137 29.09 -1.53 2.94
N ILE A 138 29.50 -1.05 1.77
CA ILE A 138 29.19 -1.62 0.46
C ILE A 138 30.49 -2.01 -0.25
N CYS A 139 30.50 -3.17 -0.87
CA CYS A 139 31.65 -3.62 -1.65
C CYS A 139 31.72 -2.89 -3.01
N ASN A 140 32.85 -2.28 -3.31
CA ASN A 140 33.09 -1.59 -4.61
C ASN A 140 32.97 -2.50 -5.83
N SER A 141 33.21 -3.80 -5.66
CA SER A 141 33.32 -4.73 -6.78
C SER A 141 32.06 -5.54 -7.03
N CYS A 142 31.44 -6.11 -5.97
CA CYS A 142 30.31 -7.02 -6.10
C CYS A 142 29.01 -6.50 -5.48
N GLY A 143 29.02 -5.29 -4.89
CA GLY A 143 27.82 -4.71 -4.28
C GLY A 143 27.40 -5.33 -2.93
N PHE A 144 28.20 -6.25 -2.35
CA PHE A 144 27.88 -6.91 -1.08
C PHE A 144 27.63 -5.89 0.03
N LEU A 145 26.52 -6.03 0.74
CA LEU A 145 26.08 -5.15 1.81
C LEU A 145 26.42 -5.76 3.17
N ALA A 146 27.04 -4.97 4.06
CA ALA A 146 27.38 -5.38 5.41
C ALA A 146 27.13 -4.25 6.43
N ARG A 147 26.96 -4.61 7.70
CA ARG A 147 26.86 -3.61 8.78
C ARG A 147 28.16 -2.85 9.01
N SER A 148 29.27 -3.48 8.74
CA SER A 148 30.62 -2.89 8.86
C SER A 148 31.63 -3.80 8.19
N GLY A 149 32.79 -3.27 7.86
CA GLY A 149 33.90 -4.01 7.29
C GLY A 149 34.64 -3.19 6.24
N ASN A 150 35.94 -3.46 6.08
CA ASN A 150 36.81 -2.81 5.10
C ASN A 150 37.16 -3.73 3.94
N ARG A 151 36.90 -5.03 4.09
CA ARG A 151 37.11 -6.06 3.06
C ARG A 151 35.89 -6.92 2.89
N CYS A 152 35.55 -7.14 1.63
CA CYS A 152 34.38 -7.95 1.25
C CYS A 152 34.65 -9.44 1.54
N PRO A 153 33.77 -10.13 2.29
CA PRO A 153 33.95 -11.55 2.57
C PRO A 153 33.73 -12.44 1.34
N VAL A 154 33.09 -11.90 0.28
CA VAL A 154 32.77 -12.66 -0.95
C VAL A 154 33.90 -12.56 -1.98
N CYS A 155 34.36 -11.35 -2.30
CA CYS A 155 35.34 -11.14 -3.39
C CYS A 155 36.69 -10.58 -2.93
N GLY A 156 36.88 -10.31 -1.62
CA GLY A 156 38.12 -9.78 -1.06
C GLY A 156 38.41 -8.31 -1.39
N SER A 157 37.59 -7.63 -2.17
CA SER A 157 37.75 -6.23 -2.54
C SER A 157 37.48 -5.28 -1.39
N THR A 158 37.93 -4.04 -1.51
CA THR A 158 37.69 -2.98 -0.52
C THR A 158 36.21 -2.63 -0.45
N MET A 159 35.74 -2.41 0.77
CA MET A 159 34.41 -1.89 1.04
C MET A 159 34.50 -0.43 1.47
N PHE A 160 33.53 0.37 1.06
CA PHE A 160 33.39 1.78 1.46
C PHE A 160 32.25 1.94 2.46
N GLN A 161 32.38 2.89 3.36
CA GLN A 161 31.38 3.22 4.35
C GLN A 161 30.27 4.06 3.72
N VAL A 162 29.04 3.79 4.12
CA VAL A 162 27.84 4.58 3.75
C VAL A 162 27.08 4.97 5.02
N ASP A 163 26.46 6.13 4.99
CA ASP A 163 25.69 6.64 6.11
C ASP A 163 24.36 5.88 6.28
N ASP A 164 23.84 5.32 5.18
CA ASP A 164 22.60 4.57 5.19
C ASP A 164 22.68 3.29 4.33
N ILE A 165 22.93 2.17 4.98
CA ILE A 165 22.93 0.85 4.34
C ILE A 165 21.50 0.34 4.08
N VAL A 166 20.49 0.91 4.76
CA VAL A 166 19.10 0.53 4.57
C VAL A 166 18.60 1.02 3.21
N ALA A 167 18.95 2.26 2.83
CA ALA A 167 18.69 2.78 1.50
C ALA A 167 19.31 1.88 0.41
N ALA A 168 20.57 1.46 0.60
CA ALA A 168 21.24 0.56 -0.34
C ALA A 168 20.54 -0.81 -0.43
N ALA A 169 20.03 -1.35 0.69
CA ALA A 169 19.25 -2.58 0.67
C ALA A 169 17.90 -2.43 -0.04
N MET A 170 17.25 -1.28 0.09
CA MET A 170 16.02 -0.95 -0.66
C MET A 170 16.30 -0.90 -2.17
N GLU A 171 17.36 -0.21 -2.59
CA GLU A 171 17.77 -0.15 -3.99
C GLU A 171 18.10 -1.53 -4.56
N ALA A 172 18.87 -2.34 -3.82
CA ALA A 172 19.20 -3.72 -4.20
C ALA A 172 17.95 -4.60 -4.34
N THR A 173 16.96 -4.43 -3.44
CA THR A 173 15.68 -5.15 -3.51
C THR A 173 14.91 -4.80 -4.77
N VAL A 174 14.79 -3.51 -5.09
CA VAL A 174 14.10 -3.06 -6.32
C VAL A 174 14.84 -3.53 -7.56
N ALA A 175 16.16 -3.46 -7.58
CA ALA A 175 17.00 -3.93 -8.70
C ALA A 175 16.84 -5.45 -8.94
N ALA A 176 16.58 -6.22 -7.89
CA ALA A 176 16.29 -7.66 -7.97
C ALA A 176 14.83 -7.98 -8.36
N GLY A 177 13.97 -6.97 -8.58
CA GLY A 177 12.55 -7.14 -8.92
C GLY A 177 11.61 -7.23 -7.72
N GLY A 178 12.10 -7.04 -6.51
CA GLY A 178 11.31 -6.95 -5.29
C GLY A 178 10.64 -5.58 -5.11
N ARG A 179 9.88 -5.46 -4.02
CA ARG A 179 9.13 -4.23 -3.64
C ARG A 179 9.62 -3.71 -2.31
N THR A 180 9.58 -2.39 -2.15
CA THR A 180 9.94 -1.73 -0.89
C THR A 180 8.77 -0.91 -0.36
N HIS A 181 8.55 -0.95 0.95
CA HIS A 181 7.55 -0.15 1.66
C HIS A 181 8.21 0.52 2.85
N GLN A 182 8.02 1.81 2.97
CA GLN A 182 8.38 2.59 4.15
C GLN A 182 7.09 2.93 4.90
N ILE A 183 7.00 2.57 6.18
CA ILE A 183 5.78 2.64 7.00
C ILE A 183 6.03 3.40 8.30
#